data_7590c2d657e2c7e7fb37f6f5d0f05c1a
#
_entry.id   7590c2d657e2c7e7fb37f6f5d0f05c1a
#
_cell.length_a   1.000
_cell.length_b   1.000
_cell.length_c   1.000
_cell.angle_alpha   90.00
_cell.angle_beta   90.00
_cell.angle_gamma   90.00
#
_symmetry.space_group_name_H-M   'P 1'
#
loop_
_entity.id
_entity.type
_entity.pdbx_description
1 polymer ?
#
loop_
_entity_poly.entity_id
_entity_poly.type
_entity_poly.pdbx_seq_one_letter_code
_entity_poly.pdbx_strand_id
1 'polypeptide(L)' 'MTTTRKLTRLVGCDEGECPTLYRTERGTLAVQGERITDHGLEIPAHETMVEIPVELIRKAIRDNLI' A
#
# COMPACT_ATOMS: atom_id res chain seq x y z
N MET A 1 6.05 23.50 6.93
CA MET A 1 5.45 22.51 7.84
C MET A 1 4.89 21.35 7.05
N THR A 2 5.19 20.13 7.48
CA THR A 2 4.74 18.93 6.79
C THR A 2 3.41 18.46 7.37
N THR A 3 2.43 18.25 6.51
CA THR A 3 1.14 17.73 6.93
C THR A 3 1.11 16.21 6.76
N THR A 4 0.78 15.51 7.81
CA THR A 4 0.65 14.06 7.76
C THR A 4 -0.67 13.69 7.09
N ARG A 5 -0.59 12.87 6.04
CA ARG A 5 -1.78 12.38 5.36
C ARG A 5 -2.48 11.36 6.25
N LYS A 6 -3.80 11.43 6.28
CA LYS A 6 -4.59 10.46 7.04
C LYS A 6 -4.73 9.17 6.25
N LEU A 7 -4.41 8.06 6.90
CA LEU A 7 -4.52 6.74 6.31
C LEU A 7 -5.37 5.88 7.24
N THR A 8 -6.29 5.13 6.64
CA THR A 8 -7.10 4.17 7.37
C THR A 8 -6.65 2.78 6.96
N ARG A 9 -6.18 1.98 7.91
CA ARG A 9 -5.74 0.63 7.61
C ARG A 9 -6.93 -0.24 7.24
N LEU A 10 -6.81 -0.94 6.13
CA LEU A 10 -7.86 -1.84 5.63
C LEU A 10 -7.49 -3.30 5.88
N VAL A 11 -6.30 -3.70 5.46
CA VAL A 11 -5.82 -5.07 5.60
C VAL A 11 -4.34 -5.00 5.97
N GLY A 12 -3.95 -5.80 6.94
CA GLY A 12 -2.56 -5.86 7.38
C GLY A 12 -2.49 -6.22 8.85
N CYS A 13 -1.30 -6.17 9.42
CA CYS A 13 -1.12 -6.45 10.84
C CYS A 13 -0.96 -5.13 11.61
N ASP A 14 -1.09 -5.23 12.95
CA ASP A 14 -1.01 -4.05 13.82
C ASP A 14 0.41 -3.59 14.07
N GLU A 15 1.40 -4.40 13.74
CA GLU A 15 2.79 -4.15 14.12
C GLU A 15 3.51 -3.15 13.22
N GLY A 16 2.93 -2.83 12.06
CA GLY A 16 3.54 -1.88 11.14
C GLY A 16 4.66 -2.43 10.29
N GLU A 17 4.99 -3.70 10.44
CA GLU A 17 6.07 -4.37 9.70
C GLU A 17 5.57 -5.32 8.63
N CYS A 18 4.26 -5.43 8.47
CA CYS A 18 3.65 -6.31 7.48
C CYS A 18 3.23 -5.53 6.25
N PRO A 19 3.18 -6.19 5.10
CA PRO A 19 2.52 -5.58 3.95
C PRO A 19 1.09 -5.20 4.34
N THR A 20 0.68 -3.99 3.97
CA THR A 20 -0.58 -3.42 4.46
C THR A 20 -1.21 -2.55 3.39
N LEU A 21 -2.54 -2.58 3.34
CA LEU A 21 -3.33 -1.69 2.49
C LEU A 21 -3.99 -0.64 3.36
N TYR A 22 -3.93 0.60 2.89
CA TYR A 22 -4.59 1.73 3.54
C TYR A 22 -5.48 2.45 2.54
N ARG A 23 -6.53 3.08 3.06
CA ARG A 23 -7.31 4.05 2.27
C ARG A 23 -6.85 5.45 2.65
N THR A 24 -6.63 6.27 1.64
CA THR A 24 -6.30 7.68 1.88
C THR A 24 -7.58 8.51 1.92
N GLU A 25 -7.48 9.72 2.43
CA GLU A 25 -8.60 10.65 2.47
C GLU A 25 -9.01 11.15 1.08
N ARG A 26 -8.21 10.85 0.06
CA ARG A 26 -8.51 11.22 -1.33
C ARG A 26 -9.25 10.13 -2.07
N GLY A 27 -9.62 9.04 -1.40
CA GLY A 27 -10.28 7.93 -2.06
C GLY A 27 -9.34 7.04 -2.85
N THR A 28 -8.04 7.12 -2.60
CA THR A 28 -7.05 6.26 -3.23
C THR A 28 -6.57 5.22 -2.24
N LEU A 29 -5.79 4.27 -2.72
CA LEU A 29 -5.16 3.27 -1.86
C LEU A 29 -3.68 3.60 -1.68
N ALA A 30 -3.20 3.46 -0.46
CA ALA A 30 -1.78 3.49 -0.16
C ALA A 30 -1.35 2.09 0.20
N VAL A 31 -0.20 1.67 -0.29
CA VAL A 31 0.26 0.30 -0.15
C VAL A 31 1.63 0.30 0.53
N GLN A 32 1.72 -0.41 1.64
CA GLN A 32 2.98 -0.66 2.31
C GLN A 32 3.46 -2.04 1.92
N GLY A 33 4.66 -2.13 1.39
CA GLY A 33 5.23 -3.40 0.97
C GLY A 33 6.72 -3.30 0.85
N GLU A 34 7.33 -4.41 0.47
CA GLU A 34 8.77 -4.45 0.29
C GLU A 34 9.15 -3.78 -1.03
N ARG A 35 10.16 -2.92 -0.97
CA ARG A 35 10.59 -2.18 -2.16
C ARG A 35 11.25 -3.12 -3.16
N ILE A 36 10.86 -2.97 -4.42
CA ILE A 36 11.47 -3.68 -5.53
C ILE A 36 12.38 -2.71 -6.27
N THR A 37 13.65 -3.05 -6.42
CA THR A 37 14.61 -2.21 -7.15
C THR A 37 15.14 -2.88 -8.39
N ASP A 38 14.98 -4.18 -8.52
CA ASP A 38 15.54 -4.97 -9.62
C ASP A 38 14.53 -5.28 -10.73
N HIS A 39 13.55 -4.39 -10.91
CA HIS A 39 12.46 -4.62 -11.88
C HIS A 39 12.85 -4.33 -13.33
N GLY A 40 13.94 -3.61 -13.58
CA GLY A 40 14.35 -3.31 -14.95
C GLY A 40 13.44 -2.36 -15.70
N LEU A 41 12.52 -1.70 -15.02
CA LEU A 41 11.59 -0.76 -15.62
C LEU A 41 12.03 0.67 -15.36
N GLU A 42 11.71 1.57 -16.30
CA GLU A 42 11.94 2.98 -16.09
C GLU A 42 10.66 3.58 -15.53
N ILE A 43 10.75 4.13 -14.33
CA ILE A 43 9.63 4.79 -13.70
C ILE A 43 10.05 6.19 -13.29
N PRO A 44 9.09 7.12 -13.14
CA PRO A 44 9.42 8.49 -12.73
C PRO A 44 10.16 8.51 -11.40
N ALA A 45 11.04 9.50 -11.23
CA ALA A 45 11.89 9.60 -10.05
C ALA A 45 11.09 9.72 -8.74
N HIS A 46 9.85 10.24 -8.81
CA HIS A 46 9.02 10.42 -7.63
C HIS A 46 8.18 9.19 -7.30
N GLU A 47 8.32 8.12 -8.10
CA GLU A 47 7.57 6.88 -7.87
C GLU A 47 8.49 5.77 -7.42
N THR A 48 7.91 4.79 -6.78
CA THR A 48 8.65 3.59 -6.39
C THR A 48 7.75 2.38 -6.57
N MET A 49 8.35 1.22 -6.63
CA MET A 49 7.61 -0.02 -6.80
C MET A 49 7.77 -0.88 -5.55
N VAL A 50 6.67 -1.45 -5.08
CA VAL A 50 6.67 -2.35 -3.94
C VAL A 50 5.91 -3.61 -4.31
N GLU A 51 6.19 -4.69 -3.61
CA GLU A 51 5.42 -5.92 -3.81
C GLU A 51 4.65 -6.25 -2.54
N ILE A 52 3.48 -6.85 -2.72
CA ILE A 52 2.64 -7.30 -1.63
C ILE A 52 2.08 -8.67 -2.01
N PRO A 53 1.72 -9.51 -1.03
CA PRO A 53 1.06 -10.76 -1.32
C PRO A 53 -0.29 -10.53 -2.00
N VAL A 54 -0.60 -11.32 -3.01
CA VAL A 54 -1.88 -11.22 -3.71
C VAL A 54 -3.05 -11.37 -2.75
N GLU A 55 -2.87 -12.13 -1.68
CA GLU A 55 -3.91 -12.38 -0.70
C GLU A 55 -4.43 -11.11 -0.02
N LEU A 56 -3.59 -10.08 0.09
CA LEU A 56 -4.04 -8.80 0.65
C LEU A 56 -5.15 -8.20 -0.21
N ILE A 57 -4.96 -8.24 -1.52
CA ILE A 57 -5.95 -7.69 -2.45
C ILE A 57 -7.21 -8.55 -2.41
N ARG A 58 -7.05 -9.88 -2.42
CA ARG A 58 -8.20 -10.79 -2.37
C ARG A 58 -9.02 -10.60 -1.12
N LYS A 59 -8.34 -10.45 0.02
CA LYS A 59 -9.04 -10.22 1.29
C LYS A 59 -9.80 -8.90 1.27
N ALA A 60 -9.19 -7.85 0.74
CA ALA A 60 -9.83 -6.54 0.67
C ALA A 60 -11.08 -6.59 -0.19
N ILE A 61 -11.04 -7.32 -1.30
CA ILE A 61 -12.21 -7.47 -2.16
C ILE A 61 -13.27 -8.33 -1.49
N ARG A 62 -12.87 -9.46 -0.91
CA ARG A 62 -13.81 -10.37 -0.27
C ARG A 62 -14.57 -9.70 0.87
N ASP A 63 -13.89 -8.85 1.63
CA ASP A 63 -14.48 -8.16 2.77
C ASP A 63 -15.10 -6.81 2.39
N ASN A 64 -15.21 -6.52 1.11
CA ASN A 64 -15.78 -5.26 0.58
C ASN A 64 -15.08 -4.01 1.13
N LEU A 65 -13.77 -4.08 1.28
CA LEU A 65 -12.99 -2.93 1.77
C LEU A 65 -12.55 -2.02 0.63
N ILE A 66 -12.52 -2.56 -0.57
CA ILE A 66 -12.19 -1.80 -1.77
C ILE A 66 -13.15 -2.14 -2.89
#